data_aaf5000d42199ce308424edb9d261d51
#
_entry.id   aaf5000d42199ce308424edb9d261d51
#
_cell.length_a   1.000
_cell.length_b   1.000
_cell.length_c   1.000
_cell.angle_alpha   90.00
_cell.angle_beta   90.00
_cell.angle_gamma   90.00
#
_symmetry.space_group_name_H-M   'P 1'
#
loop_
_entity.id
_entity.type
_entity.pdbx_description
1 polymer ?
#
loop_
_entity_poly.entity_id
_entity_poly.type
_entity_poly.pdbx_seq_one_letter_code
_entity_poly.pdbx_strand_id
1 'polypeptide(L)'
;MSDKTKEHILNIIIAVGMVSIVTLFPGCLLLYFVFPDTLGTIMYIALFTGFAIGFLLMVLLPLFGGMKPKPVKAEVFASPFASYEEFSRVLSGALGENGYSPVKTAVPEPESTVTVYADTLQGGEWNCVSILRVPELTEEWTEAANDAITDILTGESGQATIYAYVNMISIFCVDRITPAFRSLVNSNMEQGLKNGRLVAGISFGGKKIYVAKQSGGLFIAKYKKLRKRLHQILNLYAGQES
;
A
#
# COMPACT_ATOMS: atom_id res chain seq x y z
N MET A 1 0.18 15.95 -25.06
CA MET A 1 -1.08 16.12 -24.30
C MET A 1 -0.70 16.38 -22.86
N SER A 2 -1.18 17.46 -22.24
CA SER A 2 -0.85 17.83 -20.86
C SER A 2 -1.35 16.76 -19.87
N ASP A 3 -0.63 16.54 -18.76
CA ASP A 3 -1.05 15.56 -17.73
C ASP A 3 -2.41 15.92 -17.14
N LYS A 4 -2.74 17.21 -17.03
CA LYS A 4 -4.08 17.68 -16.63
C LYS A 4 -5.19 17.25 -17.61
N THR A 5 -4.89 17.25 -18.90
CA THR A 5 -5.84 16.82 -19.93
C THR A 5 -6.09 15.32 -19.88
N LYS A 6 -5.05 14.52 -19.61
CA LYS A 6 -5.17 13.07 -19.41
C LYS A 6 -6.01 12.73 -18.19
N GLU A 7 -5.73 13.43 -17.06
CA GLU A 7 -6.48 13.25 -15.80
C GLU A 7 -7.97 13.60 -15.97
N HIS A 8 -8.27 14.65 -16.71
CA HIS A 8 -9.66 15.07 -16.98
C HIS A 8 -10.40 14.07 -17.84
N ILE A 9 -9.77 13.58 -18.92
CA ILE A 9 -10.34 12.56 -19.81
C ILE A 9 -10.59 11.27 -19.04
N LEU A 10 -9.67 10.83 -18.20
CA LEU A 10 -9.81 9.61 -17.41
C LEU A 10 -10.95 9.73 -16.39
N ASN A 11 -11.09 10.86 -15.71
CA ASN A 11 -12.20 11.11 -14.79
C ASN A 11 -13.56 11.10 -15.50
N ILE A 12 -13.62 11.63 -16.72
CA ILE A 12 -14.83 11.55 -17.57
C ILE A 12 -15.14 10.10 -17.94
N ILE A 13 -14.14 9.34 -18.37
CA ILE A 13 -14.30 7.92 -18.75
C ILE A 13 -14.79 7.09 -17.56
N ILE A 14 -14.20 7.28 -16.37
CA ILE A 14 -14.62 6.60 -15.13
C ILE A 14 -16.06 7.00 -14.75
N ALA A 15 -16.39 8.28 -14.82
CA ALA A 15 -17.73 8.77 -14.50
C ALA A 15 -18.79 8.20 -15.48
N VAL A 16 -18.51 8.22 -16.78
CA VAL A 16 -19.39 7.66 -17.81
C VAL A 16 -19.52 6.14 -17.63
N GLY A 17 -18.44 5.42 -17.33
CA GLY A 17 -18.47 3.98 -17.06
C GLY A 17 -19.28 3.64 -15.82
N MET A 18 -19.13 4.39 -14.73
CA MET A 18 -19.91 4.17 -13.51
C MET A 18 -21.40 4.48 -13.70
N VAL A 19 -21.73 5.60 -14.35
CA VAL A 19 -23.12 5.95 -14.67
C VAL A 19 -23.73 4.88 -15.56
N SER A 20 -23.01 4.38 -16.57
CA SER A 20 -23.51 3.31 -17.46
C SER A 20 -23.80 2.01 -16.69
N ILE A 21 -22.93 1.60 -15.78
CA ILE A 21 -23.16 0.38 -14.97
C ILE A 21 -24.33 0.55 -14.00
N VAL A 22 -24.41 1.69 -13.32
CA VAL A 22 -25.43 1.94 -12.28
C VAL A 22 -26.82 2.21 -12.85
N THR A 23 -26.92 2.78 -14.05
CA THR A 23 -28.22 3.13 -14.66
C THR A 23 -28.68 2.12 -15.71
N LEU A 24 -27.80 1.64 -16.57
CA LEU A 24 -28.18 0.71 -17.64
C LEU A 24 -28.51 -0.69 -17.10
N PHE A 25 -27.76 -1.19 -16.13
CA PHE A 25 -27.96 -2.55 -15.62
C PHE A 25 -29.31 -2.69 -14.87
N PRO A 26 -29.65 -1.85 -13.87
CA PRO A 26 -30.96 -1.90 -13.22
C PRO A 26 -32.10 -1.53 -14.17
N GLY A 27 -31.86 -0.57 -15.07
CA GLY A 27 -32.85 -0.18 -16.08
C GLY A 27 -33.20 -1.33 -17.03
N CYS A 28 -32.21 -2.07 -17.53
CA CYS A 28 -32.41 -3.25 -18.38
C CYS A 28 -33.12 -4.38 -17.60
N LEU A 29 -32.77 -4.59 -16.33
CA LEU A 29 -33.43 -5.58 -15.47
C LEU A 29 -34.92 -5.24 -15.23
N LEU A 30 -35.25 -3.98 -14.93
CA LEU A 30 -36.60 -3.50 -14.77
C LEU A 30 -37.44 -3.66 -16.04
N LEU A 31 -36.89 -3.29 -17.19
CA LEU A 31 -37.52 -3.44 -18.49
C LEU A 31 -37.75 -4.92 -18.88
N TYR A 32 -36.85 -5.83 -18.52
CA TYR A 32 -37.03 -7.26 -18.72
C TYR A 32 -38.20 -7.83 -17.96
N PHE A 33 -38.42 -7.40 -16.72
CA PHE A 33 -39.58 -7.83 -15.94
C PHE A 33 -40.93 -7.27 -16.45
N VAL A 34 -40.93 -6.09 -17.08
CA VAL A 34 -42.14 -5.43 -17.57
C VAL A 34 -42.52 -5.86 -18.99
N PHE A 35 -41.53 -6.20 -19.85
CA PHE A 35 -41.74 -6.51 -21.28
C PHE A 35 -40.90 -7.72 -21.73
N PRO A 36 -41.21 -8.95 -21.30
CA PRO A 36 -40.37 -10.11 -21.55
C PRO A 36 -40.22 -10.49 -23.04
N ASP A 37 -41.23 -10.26 -23.86
CA ASP A 37 -41.27 -10.78 -25.25
C ASP A 37 -40.61 -9.86 -26.28
N THR A 38 -40.53 -8.57 -26.06
CA THR A 38 -39.95 -7.60 -27.02
C THR A 38 -38.53 -7.17 -26.69
N LEU A 39 -38.12 -7.34 -25.47
CA LEU A 39 -36.85 -6.78 -24.94
C LEU A 39 -35.67 -7.73 -24.93
N GLY A 40 -35.86 -9.02 -25.20
CA GLY A 40 -34.78 -9.99 -25.17
C GLY A 40 -33.59 -9.57 -26.04
N THR A 41 -33.85 -9.16 -27.27
CA THR A 41 -32.80 -8.75 -28.22
C THR A 41 -32.17 -7.41 -27.81
N ILE A 42 -32.96 -6.44 -27.39
CA ILE A 42 -32.47 -5.11 -26.97
C ILE A 42 -31.66 -5.23 -25.68
N MET A 43 -32.10 -6.08 -24.75
CA MET A 43 -31.39 -6.34 -23.50
C MET A 43 -30.04 -7.06 -23.75
N TYR A 44 -29.98 -8.03 -24.67
CA TYR A 44 -28.74 -8.68 -25.06
C TYR A 44 -27.77 -7.67 -25.68
N ILE A 45 -28.24 -6.79 -26.56
CA ILE A 45 -27.40 -5.74 -27.15
C ILE A 45 -26.91 -4.76 -26.09
N ALA A 46 -27.76 -4.31 -25.16
CA ALA A 46 -27.38 -3.38 -24.11
C ALA A 46 -26.39 -4.00 -23.11
N LEU A 47 -26.61 -5.26 -22.70
CA LEU A 47 -25.69 -6.00 -21.84
C LEU A 47 -24.35 -6.25 -22.52
N PHE A 48 -24.37 -6.68 -23.80
CA PHE A 48 -23.15 -6.92 -24.57
C PHE A 48 -22.36 -5.63 -24.79
N THR A 49 -23.04 -4.53 -25.10
CA THR A 49 -22.43 -3.21 -25.28
C THR A 49 -21.86 -2.67 -23.95
N GLY A 50 -22.61 -2.80 -22.86
CA GLY A 50 -22.14 -2.42 -21.52
C GLY A 50 -20.95 -3.23 -21.07
N PHE A 51 -20.93 -4.55 -21.36
CA PHE A 51 -19.81 -5.44 -21.06
C PHE A 51 -18.59 -5.11 -21.93
N ALA A 52 -18.81 -4.84 -23.23
CA ALA A 52 -17.74 -4.45 -24.16
C ALA A 52 -17.10 -3.11 -23.77
N ILE A 53 -17.90 -2.12 -23.35
CA ILE A 53 -17.41 -0.84 -22.86
C ILE A 53 -16.66 -1.02 -21.55
N GLY A 54 -17.18 -1.80 -20.60
CA GLY A 54 -16.53 -2.11 -19.34
C GLY A 54 -15.21 -2.84 -19.52
N PHE A 55 -15.16 -3.81 -20.41
CA PHE A 55 -13.95 -4.54 -20.79
C PHE A 55 -12.93 -3.63 -21.47
N LEU A 56 -13.37 -2.80 -22.42
CA LEU A 56 -12.52 -1.83 -23.11
C LEU A 56 -11.92 -0.83 -22.10
N LEU A 57 -12.70 -0.36 -21.14
CA LEU A 57 -12.22 0.51 -20.07
C LEU A 57 -11.21 -0.21 -19.16
N MET A 58 -11.43 -1.48 -18.84
CA MET A 58 -10.52 -2.29 -18.03
C MET A 58 -9.17 -2.53 -18.74
N VAL A 59 -9.19 -2.67 -20.06
CA VAL A 59 -7.98 -2.85 -20.88
C VAL A 59 -7.28 -1.51 -21.14
N LEU A 60 -8.02 -0.44 -21.31
CA LEU A 60 -7.46 0.89 -21.58
C LEU A 60 -6.89 1.56 -20.31
N LEU A 61 -7.46 1.31 -19.13
CA LEU A 61 -6.95 1.84 -17.86
C LEU A 61 -5.45 1.57 -17.61
N PRO A 62 -4.92 0.35 -17.85
CA PRO A 62 -3.48 0.07 -17.76
C PRO A 62 -2.67 0.75 -18.89
N LEU A 63 -3.23 0.85 -20.10
CA LEU A 63 -2.55 1.46 -21.27
C LEU A 63 -2.39 2.98 -21.14
N PHE A 64 -3.29 3.65 -20.41
CA PHE A 64 -3.13 5.08 -20.08
C PHE A 64 -2.08 5.32 -18.99
N GLY A 65 -1.26 4.29 -18.70
CA GLY A 65 -0.18 4.32 -17.74
C GLY A 65 -0.77 4.60 -16.36
N GLY A 66 -0.91 3.54 -15.58
CA GLY A 66 -1.50 3.66 -14.25
C GLY A 66 -1.11 5.00 -13.64
N MET A 67 -2.08 5.81 -13.27
CA MET A 67 -1.80 7.11 -12.69
C MET A 67 -0.82 6.89 -11.54
N LYS A 68 0.44 7.28 -11.73
CA LYS A 68 1.35 7.31 -10.60
C LYS A 68 0.66 8.25 -9.61
N PRO A 69 0.24 7.74 -8.46
CA PRO A 69 -0.47 8.57 -7.50
C PRO A 69 0.41 9.78 -7.22
N LYS A 70 -0.18 10.98 -7.21
CA LYS A 70 0.59 12.22 -6.94
C LYS A 70 1.38 12.02 -5.66
N PRO A 71 2.68 12.32 -5.63
CA PRO A 71 3.46 12.21 -4.42
C PRO A 71 2.78 13.05 -3.33
N VAL A 72 2.45 12.41 -2.22
CA VAL A 72 1.81 13.05 -1.07
C VAL A 72 2.89 13.28 -0.04
N LYS A 73 3.10 14.54 0.35
CA LYS A 73 4.10 14.89 1.36
C LYS A 73 3.86 14.07 2.64
N ALA A 74 4.89 13.34 3.08
CA ALA A 74 4.84 12.55 4.30
C ALA A 74 4.46 13.40 5.52
N GLU A 75 3.84 12.78 6.50
CA GLU A 75 3.67 13.34 7.84
C GLU A 75 5.00 13.21 8.59
N VAL A 76 5.40 14.26 9.31
CA VAL A 76 6.72 14.32 9.94
C VAL A 76 6.55 14.51 11.43
N PHE A 77 7.19 13.66 12.22
CA PHE A 77 7.22 13.70 13.68
C PHE A 77 8.66 13.85 14.16
N ALA A 78 8.85 14.37 15.37
CA ALA A 78 10.15 14.32 16.04
C ALA A 78 10.47 12.86 16.42
N SER A 79 11.72 12.44 16.22
CA SER A 79 12.18 11.12 16.67
C SER A 79 12.72 11.23 18.09
N PRO A 80 12.23 10.42 19.02
CA PRO A 80 12.82 10.33 20.36
C PRO A 80 14.12 9.53 20.37
N PHE A 81 14.43 8.79 19.29
CA PHE A 81 15.56 7.87 19.23
C PHE A 81 16.83 8.58 18.79
N ALA A 82 17.91 8.38 19.53
CA ALA A 82 19.22 8.94 19.23
C ALA A 82 20.01 8.05 18.24
N SER A 83 19.79 6.72 18.28
CA SER A 83 20.50 5.76 17.43
C SER A 83 19.60 4.62 16.96
N TYR A 84 20.11 3.84 15.98
CA TYR A 84 19.42 2.63 15.52
C TYR A 84 19.33 1.56 16.60
N GLU A 85 20.34 1.39 17.43
CA GLU A 85 20.38 0.39 18.50
C GLU A 85 19.31 0.66 19.55
N GLU A 86 19.17 1.92 19.95
CA GLU A 86 18.10 2.34 20.86
C GLU A 86 16.72 2.09 20.24
N PHE A 87 16.52 2.54 19.02
CA PHE A 87 15.29 2.32 18.26
C PHE A 87 14.93 0.84 18.14
N SER A 88 15.89 0.01 17.69
CA SER A 88 15.68 -1.43 17.48
C SER A 88 15.28 -2.14 18.76
N ARG A 89 15.93 -1.80 19.90
CA ARG A 89 15.61 -2.35 21.22
C ARG A 89 14.18 -2.01 21.64
N VAL A 90 13.81 -0.73 21.57
CA VAL A 90 12.47 -0.26 21.95
C VAL A 90 11.40 -0.86 21.04
N LEU A 91 11.67 -0.87 19.73
CA LEU A 91 10.74 -1.40 18.75
C LEU A 91 10.53 -2.91 18.91
N SER A 92 11.60 -3.68 19.16
CA SER A 92 11.49 -5.13 19.37
C SER A 92 10.63 -5.46 20.59
N GLY A 93 10.76 -4.67 21.68
CA GLY A 93 9.89 -4.78 22.85
C GLY A 93 8.43 -4.50 22.51
N ALA A 94 8.18 -3.35 21.87
CA ALA A 94 6.83 -2.95 21.47
C ALA A 94 6.18 -3.96 20.48
N LEU A 95 6.95 -4.53 19.56
CA LEU A 95 6.47 -5.58 18.66
C LEU A 95 6.10 -6.84 19.43
N GLY A 96 6.93 -7.30 20.38
CA GLY A 96 6.64 -8.46 21.22
C GLY A 96 5.37 -8.28 22.03
N GLU A 97 5.17 -7.11 22.64
CA GLU A 97 3.94 -6.75 23.39
C GLU A 97 2.69 -6.75 22.50
N ASN A 98 2.83 -6.46 21.20
CA ASN A 98 1.76 -6.50 20.21
C ASN A 98 1.62 -7.85 19.47
N GLY A 99 2.29 -8.91 19.96
CA GLY A 99 2.15 -10.28 19.45
C GLY A 99 2.95 -10.56 18.17
N TYR A 100 3.92 -9.73 17.82
CA TYR A 100 4.82 -9.99 16.71
C TYR A 100 6.06 -10.76 17.17
N SER A 101 6.45 -11.74 16.38
CA SER A 101 7.69 -12.49 16.58
C SER A 101 8.66 -12.25 15.42
N PRO A 102 9.97 -12.24 15.69
CA PRO A 102 10.97 -12.13 14.62
C PRO A 102 10.91 -13.39 13.75
N VAL A 103 10.78 -13.20 12.43
CA VAL A 103 10.77 -14.29 11.44
C VAL A 103 12.22 -14.57 11.03
N LYS A 104 12.88 -13.60 10.43
CA LYS A 104 14.24 -13.73 9.92
C LYS A 104 14.91 -12.37 9.73
N THR A 105 16.25 -12.38 9.75
CA THR A 105 17.07 -11.24 9.37
C THR A 105 17.91 -11.62 8.16
N ALA A 106 17.94 -10.74 7.15
CA ALA A 106 18.83 -10.83 5.99
C ALA A 106 19.78 -9.63 5.96
N VAL A 107 20.92 -9.81 5.31
CA VAL A 107 21.95 -8.77 5.08
C VAL A 107 22.12 -8.65 3.57
N PRO A 108 21.31 -7.81 2.90
CA PRO A 108 21.39 -7.65 1.44
C PRO A 108 22.74 -7.10 0.99
N GLU A 109 23.32 -6.18 1.77
CA GLU A 109 24.60 -5.53 1.52
C GLU A 109 25.38 -5.32 2.83
N PRO A 110 26.70 -5.10 2.80
CA PRO A 110 27.47 -4.72 3.98
C PRO A 110 26.87 -3.50 4.68
N GLU A 111 26.86 -3.51 6.00
CA GLU A 111 26.30 -2.45 6.86
C GLU A 111 24.78 -2.23 6.72
N SER A 112 24.06 -3.13 6.04
CA SER A 112 22.62 -3.06 5.92
C SER A 112 21.97 -4.31 6.51
N THR A 113 20.74 -4.16 7.00
CA THR A 113 19.94 -5.28 7.52
C THR A 113 18.48 -5.13 7.17
N VAL A 114 17.85 -6.27 6.92
CA VAL A 114 16.40 -6.40 6.75
C VAL A 114 15.91 -7.43 7.77
N THR A 115 15.14 -6.98 8.76
CA THR A 115 14.54 -7.86 9.75
C THR A 115 13.03 -7.83 9.61
N VAL A 116 12.42 -9.01 9.48
CA VAL A 116 10.97 -9.15 9.36
C VAL A 116 10.39 -9.73 10.63
N TYR A 117 9.36 -9.10 11.13
CA TYR A 117 8.52 -9.54 12.23
C TYR A 117 7.13 -9.85 11.69
N ALA A 118 6.47 -10.88 12.20
CA ALA A 118 5.12 -11.21 11.82
C ALA A 118 4.30 -11.61 13.05
N ASP A 119 2.98 -11.34 12.98
CA ASP A 119 2.03 -11.92 13.91
C ASP A 119 1.62 -13.32 13.48
N THR A 120 0.83 -14.01 14.31
CA THR A 120 0.26 -15.29 13.94
C THR A 120 -0.79 -15.08 12.85
N LEU A 121 -0.70 -15.87 11.77
CA LEU A 121 -1.68 -15.87 10.69
C LEU A 121 -3.08 -16.20 11.23
N GLN A 122 -4.00 -15.25 11.15
CA GLN A 122 -5.38 -15.39 11.61
C GLN A 122 -6.36 -15.03 10.50
N GLY A 123 -7.34 -15.90 10.24
CA GLY A 123 -8.41 -15.62 9.28
C GLY A 123 -7.95 -15.36 7.85
N GLY A 124 -6.77 -15.84 7.44
CA GLY A 124 -6.18 -15.57 6.15
C GLY A 124 -5.51 -14.19 6.04
N GLU A 125 -5.39 -13.42 7.13
CA GLU A 125 -4.69 -12.14 7.19
C GLU A 125 -3.37 -12.30 7.94
N TRP A 126 -2.27 -11.85 7.34
CA TRP A 126 -0.93 -11.88 7.93
C TRP A 126 -0.40 -10.45 8.04
N ASN A 127 -0.09 -10.03 9.25
CA ASN A 127 0.43 -8.70 9.49
C ASN A 127 1.94 -8.79 9.74
N CYS A 128 2.70 -8.02 8.97
CA CYS A 128 4.15 -8.04 9.03
C CYS A 128 4.69 -6.63 9.28
N VAL A 129 5.83 -6.56 9.96
CA VAL A 129 6.62 -5.34 10.13
C VAL A 129 8.03 -5.64 9.65
N SER A 130 8.52 -4.92 8.64
CA SER A 130 9.89 -5.01 8.19
C SER A 130 10.68 -3.79 8.65
N ILE A 131 11.82 -4.02 9.27
CA ILE A 131 12.78 -3.00 9.68
C ILE A 131 13.96 -3.09 8.73
N LEU A 132 14.20 -2.00 8.01
CA LEU A 132 15.21 -1.93 6.96
C LEU A 132 16.25 -0.89 7.38
N ARG A 133 17.44 -1.35 7.75
CA ARG A 133 18.57 -0.50 8.13
C ARG A 133 19.52 -0.35 6.97
N VAL A 134 19.83 0.90 6.62
CA VAL A 134 20.87 1.25 5.66
C VAL A 134 21.41 2.65 5.98
N PRO A 135 22.73 2.91 5.90
CA PRO A 135 23.28 4.24 6.15
C PRO A 135 22.72 5.30 5.20
N GLU A 136 22.67 4.98 3.91
CA GLU A 136 22.12 5.83 2.85
C GLU A 136 21.25 4.99 1.91
N LEU A 137 20.00 5.41 1.71
CA LEU A 137 19.07 4.72 0.83
C LEU A 137 19.34 5.04 -0.64
N THR A 138 19.48 3.99 -1.46
CA THR A 138 19.50 4.05 -2.93
C THR A 138 18.30 3.31 -3.52
N GLU A 139 18.02 3.52 -4.81
CA GLU A 139 16.96 2.77 -5.50
C GLU A 139 17.34 1.28 -5.62
N GLU A 140 18.59 0.98 -5.99
CA GLU A 140 19.11 -0.38 -6.10
C GLU A 140 18.99 -1.15 -4.79
N TRP A 141 19.38 -0.52 -3.67
CA TRP A 141 19.24 -1.14 -2.36
C TRP A 141 17.76 -1.40 -2.00
N THR A 142 16.86 -0.50 -2.41
CA THR A 142 15.43 -0.68 -2.16
C THR A 142 14.87 -1.92 -2.88
N GLU A 143 15.33 -2.19 -4.10
CA GLU A 143 14.98 -3.39 -4.85
C GLU A 143 15.53 -4.64 -4.16
N ALA A 144 16.81 -4.68 -3.82
CA ALA A 144 17.44 -5.80 -3.12
C ALA A 144 16.76 -6.09 -1.76
N ALA A 145 16.37 -5.05 -1.02
CA ALA A 145 15.65 -5.21 0.23
C ALA A 145 14.22 -5.75 0.04
N ASN A 146 13.53 -5.39 -1.04
CA ASN A 146 12.22 -5.93 -1.37
C ASN A 146 12.30 -7.41 -1.74
N ASP A 147 13.32 -7.81 -2.50
CA ASP A 147 13.57 -9.20 -2.84
C ASP A 147 13.86 -10.02 -1.56
N ALA A 148 14.71 -9.50 -0.67
CA ALA A 148 15.01 -10.15 0.60
C ALA A 148 13.75 -10.31 1.48
N ILE A 149 12.86 -9.31 1.53
CA ILE A 149 11.57 -9.44 2.25
C ILE A 149 10.71 -10.52 1.61
N THR A 150 10.63 -10.55 0.29
CA THR A 150 9.84 -11.53 -0.45
C THR A 150 10.35 -12.94 -0.18
N ASP A 151 11.66 -13.15 -0.23
CA ASP A 151 12.30 -14.44 0.06
C ASP A 151 12.04 -14.90 1.50
N ILE A 152 12.12 -13.99 2.48
CA ILE A 152 11.81 -14.28 3.88
C ILE A 152 10.35 -14.73 4.00
N LEU A 153 9.42 -13.97 3.45
CA LEU A 153 7.99 -14.25 3.56
C LEU A 153 7.58 -15.54 2.82
N THR A 154 8.15 -15.80 1.66
CA THR A 154 7.88 -17.04 0.90
C THR A 154 8.53 -18.25 1.51
N GLY A 155 9.74 -18.12 2.06
CA GLY A 155 10.46 -19.22 2.71
C GLY A 155 9.79 -19.72 3.98
N GLU A 156 9.26 -18.83 4.82
CA GLU A 156 8.63 -19.16 6.10
C GLU A 156 7.18 -19.66 5.97
N SER A 157 6.46 -19.15 4.97
CA SER A 157 5.03 -19.41 4.83
C SER A 157 4.73 -20.56 3.87
N GLY A 158 5.70 -20.99 3.07
CA GLY A 158 5.46 -21.96 2.01
C GLY A 158 4.26 -21.54 1.13
N GLN A 159 3.33 -22.47 0.89
CA GLN A 159 2.11 -22.17 0.11
C GLN A 159 1.11 -21.25 0.83
N ALA A 160 1.22 -21.02 2.13
CA ALA A 160 0.28 -20.20 2.89
C ALA A 160 0.29 -18.72 2.47
N THR A 161 1.43 -18.17 2.05
CA THR A 161 1.52 -16.77 1.56
C THR A 161 0.79 -16.52 0.25
N ILE A 162 0.60 -17.53 -0.59
CA ILE A 162 -0.11 -17.38 -1.86
C ILE A 162 -1.59 -17.04 -1.63
N TYR A 163 -2.15 -17.46 -0.51
CA TYR A 163 -3.57 -17.31 -0.20
C TYR A 163 -3.88 -16.28 0.88
N ALA A 164 -2.88 -15.83 1.62
CA ALA A 164 -3.06 -14.87 2.71
C ALA A 164 -3.10 -13.41 2.21
N TYR A 165 -3.87 -12.57 2.91
CA TYR A 165 -3.78 -11.12 2.79
C TYR A 165 -2.60 -10.62 3.60
N VAL A 166 -1.56 -10.09 2.96
CA VAL A 166 -0.38 -9.56 3.64
C VAL A 166 -0.53 -8.06 3.86
N ASN A 167 -0.52 -7.65 5.12
CA ASN A 167 -0.48 -6.26 5.54
C ASN A 167 0.90 -5.95 6.10
N MET A 168 1.66 -5.12 5.43
CA MET A 168 3.04 -4.82 5.80
C MET A 168 3.22 -3.36 6.23
N ILE A 169 3.98 -3.16 7.28
CA ILE A 169 4.55 -1.87 7.66
C ILE A 169 6.06 -1.98 7.42
N SER A 170 6.60 -1.17 6.51
CA SER A 170 8.04 -1.13 6.23
C SER A 170 8.65 0.13 6.82
N ILE A 171 9.60 -0.03 7.74
CA ILE A 171 10.27 1.06 8.45
C ILE A 171 11.71 1.14 7.95
N PHE A 172 12.01 2.17 7.18
CA PHE A 172 13.35 2.45 6.64
C PHE A 172 14.14 3.31 7.62
N CYS A 173 15.22 2.77 8.13
CA CYS A 173 16.11 3.41 9.09
C CYS A 173 17.37 3.89 8.39
N VAL A 174 17.57 5.21 8.31
CA VAL A 174 18.71 5.82 7.61
C VAL A 174 19.44 6.82 8.51
N ASP A 175 20.74 7.01 8.27
CA ASP A 175 21.50 8.05 8.93
C ASP A 175 21.33 9.38 8.20
N ARG A 176 21.30 9.35 6.86
CA ARG A 176 21.18 10.53 6.01
C ARG A 176 19.93 10.48 5.13
N ILE A 177 19.35 11.66 4.93
CA ILE A 177 18.18 11.82 4.07
C ILE A 177 18.64 12.04 2.64
N THR A 178 18.46 11.02 1.79
CA THR A 178 18.75 11.07 0.35
C THR A 178 17.51 11.48 -0.46
N PRO A 179 17.64 11.85 -1.73
CA PRO A 179 16.51 12.03 -2.64
C PRO A 179 15.66 10.76 -2.76
N ALA A 180 16.28 9.58 -2.84
CA ALA A 180 15.62 8.28 -2.88
C ALA A 180 14.76 8.06 -1.61
N PHE A 181 15.30 8.33 -0.42
CA PHE A 181 14.54 8.27 0.83
C PHE A 181 13.33 9.22 0.81
N ARG A 182 13.50 10.47 0.35
CA ARG A 182 12.38 11.42 0.25
C ARG A 182 11.31 10.95 -0.73
N SER A 183 11.70 10.41 -1.87
CA SER A 183 10.79 9.84 -2.86
C SER A 183 9.98 8.70 -2.26
N LEU A 184 10.65 7.79 -1.55
CA LEU A 184 10.03 6.63 -0.92
C LEU A 184 8.98 7.03 0.13
N VAL A 185 9.32 7.90 1.08
CA VAL A 185 8.38 8.30 2.16
C VAL A 185 7.27 9.23 1.69
N ASN A 186 7.44 9.90 0.55
CA ASN A 186 6.41 10.68 -0.10
C ASN A 186 5.60 9.88 -1.12
N SER A 187 5.85 8.58 -1.25
CA SER A 187 5.04 7.69 -2.07
C SER A 187 3.72 7.38 -1.37
N ASN A 188 2.69 7.10 -2.16
CA ASN A 188 1.47 6.54 -1.59
C ASN A 188 1.72 5.10 -1.11
N MET A 189 0.86 4.64 -0.19
CA MET A 189 0.86 3.25 0.23
C MET A 189 0.71 2.33 -0.99
N GLU A 190 1.60 1.35 -1.12
CA GLU A 190 1.46 0.31 -2.13
C GLU A 190 0.25 -0.55 -1.80
N GLN A 191 -0.61 -0.74 -2.79
CA GLN A 191 -1.88 -1.42 -2.59
C GLN A 191 -2.18 -2.40 -3.72
N GLY A 192 -2.52 -3.61 -3.35
CA GLY A 192 -3.12 -4.61 -4.20
C GLY A 192 -4.37 -5.19 -3.53
N LEU A 193 -5.13 -5.98 -4.25
CA LEU A 193 -6.31 -6.66 -3.69
C LEU A 193 -5.97 -7.49 -2.45
N LYS A 194 -4.82 -8.18 -2.47
CA LYS A 194 -4.36 -9.04 -1.37
C LYS A 194 -3.32 -8.39 -0.47
N ASN A 195 -2.57 -7.41 -0.96
CA ASN A 195 -1.41 -6.87 -0.25
C ASN A 195 -1.58 -5.38 0.02
N GLY A 196 -1.09 -4.91 1.16
CA GLY A 196 -0.99 -3.49 1.48
C GLY A 196 0.30 -3.21 2.23
N ARG A 197 1.08 -2.22 1.78
CA ARG A 197 2.34 -1.84 2.39
C ARG A 197 2.35 -0.37 2.74
N LEU A 198 2.41 -0.07 4.03
CA LEU A 198 2.63 1.28 4.53
C LEU A 198 4.12 1.51 4.77
N VAL A 199 4.65 2.58 4.19
CA VAL A 199 6.05 2.97 4.36
C VAL A 199 6.18 4.02 5.46
N ALA A 200 7.16 3.82 6.34
CA ALA A 200 7.65 4.81 7.28
C ALA A 200 9.16 4.95 7.13
N GLY A 201 9.70 6.10 7.47
CA GLY A 201 11.13 6.34 7.44
C GLY A 201 11.61 7.00 8.72
N ILE A 202 12.76 6.57 9.24
CA ILE A 202 13.42 7.18 10.41
C ILE A 202 14.79 7.66 9.98
N SER A 203 15.07 8.95 10.22
CA SER A 203 16.38 9.52 10.05
C SER A 203 16.96 9.86 11.41
N PHE A 204 18.02 9.14 11.80
CA PHE A 204 18.69 9.39 13.08
C PHE A 204 19.46 10.70 13.07
N GLY A 205 20.19 11.01 11.99
CA GLY A 205 20.88 12.28 11.84
C GLY A 205 19.95 13.49 11.81
N GLY A 206 18.75 13.33 11.22
CA GLY A 206 17.72 14.37 11.17
C GLY A 206 16.79 14.40 12.38
N LYS A 207 16.84 13.40 13.27
CA LYS A 207 15.94 13.19 14.41
C LYS A 207 14.46 13.31 14.00
N LYS A 208 14.07 12.65 12.92
CA LYS A 208 12.73 12.73 12.35
C LYS A 208 12.20 11.36 11.95
N ILE A 209 10.89 11.20 12.15
CA ILE A 209 10.11 10.07 11.66
C ILE A 209 9.19 10.58 10.57
N TYR A 210 9.18 9.91 9.44
CA TYR A 210 8.36 10.20 8.27
C TYR A 210 7.34 9.08 8.10
N VAL A 211 6.08 9.41 7.97
CA VAL A 211 5.00 8.44 7.72
C VAL A 211 4.33 8.80 6.40
N ALA A 212 4.32 7.86 5.46
CA ALA A 212 3.67 8.05 4.19
C ALA A 212 2.18 8.35 4.37
N LYS A 213 1.64 9.27 3.58
CA LYS A 213 0.22 9.64 3.56
C LYS A 213 -0.49 9.00 2.37
N GLN A 214 -1.79 8.83 2.53
CA GLN A 214 -2.70 8.41 1.47
C GLN A 214 -3.69 9.54 1.19
N SER A 215 -3.76 9.99 -0.05
CA SER A 215 -4.66 11.08 -0.48
C SER A 215 -6.07 10.65 -0.84
N GLY A 216 -6.53 9.50 -0.35
CA GLY A 216 -7.84 8.92 -0.68
C GLY A 216 -7.71 7.59 -1.42
N GLY A 217 -8.83 7.08 -1.94
CA GLY A 217 -8.91 5.84 -2.71
C GLY A 217 -9.71 4.74 -2.02
N LEU A 218 -9.97 3.67 -2.76
CA LEU A 218 -10.80 2.53 -2.35
C LEU A 218 -10.29 1.83 -1.07
N PHE A 219 -9.00 1.93 -0.77
CA PHE A 219 -8.35 1.21 0.34
C PHE A 219 -7.99 2.10 1.54
N ILE A 220 -8.62 3.26 1.66
CA ILE A 220 -8.33 4.21 2.76
C ILE A 220 -8.55 3.60 4.15
N ALA A 221 -9.48 2.66 4.27
CA ALA A 221 -9.71 1.95 5.53
C ALA A 221 -8.51 1.08 5.93
N LYS A 222 -7.90 0.38 4.97
CA LYS A 222 -6.69 -0.43 5.18
C LYS A 222 -5.51 0.46 5.59
N TYR A 223 -5.32 1.58 4.90
CA TYR A 223 -4.32 2.58 5.26
C TYR A 223 -4.51 3.09 6.70
N LYS A 224 -5.74 3.48 7.08
CA LYS A 224 -6.03 3.94 8.45
C LYS A 224 -5.70 2.87 9.50
N LYS A 225 -6.02 1.58 9.21
CA LYS A 225 -5.70 0.45 10.09
C LYS A 225 -4.18 0.32 10.28
N LEU A 226 -3.40 0.31 9.18
CA LEU A 226 -1.94 0.20 9.23
C LEU A 226 -1.28 1.41 9.89
N ARG A 227 -1.75 2.62 9.57
CA ARG A 227 -1.26 3.86 10.19
C ARG A 227 -1.51 3.87 11.70
N LYS A 228 -2.71 3.51 12.17
CA LYS A 228 -3.01 3.40 13.61
C LYS A 228 -2.06 2.42 14.29
N ARG A 229 -1.83 1.25 13.68
CA ARG A 229 -0.91 0.24 14.19
C ARG A 229 0.54 0.76 14.26
N LEU A 230 1.01 1.43 13.21
CA LEU A 230 2.33 2.06 13.21
C LEU A 230 2.48 3.10 14.33
N HIS A 231 1.47 3.95 14.52
CA HIS A 231 1.47 4.94 15.61
C HIS A 231 1.51 4.30 16.99
N GLN A 232 0.82 3.17 17.18
CA GLN A 232 0.87 2.40 18.44
C GLN A 232 2.27 1.81 18.68
N ILE A 233 2.86 1.17 17.66
CA ILE A 233 4.19 0.56 17.74
C ILE A 233 5.27 1.61 18.01
N LEU A 234 5.21 2.76 17.35
CA LEU A 234 6.20 3.84 17.50
C LEU A 234 5.88 4.84 18.61
N ASN A 235 4.75 4.67 19.30
CA ASN A 235 4.26 5.59 20.34
C ASN A 235 4.23 7.07 19.91
N LEU A 236 3.78 7.33 18.66
CA LEU A 236 3.83 8.67 18.06
C LEU A 236 2.82 9.66 18.64
N TYR A 237 1.87 9.22 19.46
CA TYR A 237 0.87 10.10 20.08
C TYR A 237 1.35 10.74 21.38
N ALA A 238 2.37 10.19 22.03
CA ALA A 238 2.87 10.71 23.31
C ALA A 238 3.56 12.09 23.21
N GLY A 239 3.86 12.57 21.98
CA GLY A 239 4.53 13.86 21.74
C GLY A 239 3.62 15.00 21.26
N GLN A 240 2.31 14.79 21.14
CA GLN A 240 1.36 15.82 20.66
C GLN A 240 0.63 16.57 21.78
N GLU A 241 0.85 16.23 23.05
CA GLU A 241 0.24 16.88 24.21
C GLU A 241 1.15 17.90 24.90
N SER A 242 2.11 18.50 24.17
CA SER A 242 2.96 19.56 24.74
C SER A 242 2.96 20.84 23.90
#